data_26052353b8f1e57832eff268fc466274
#
_entry.id   26052353b8f1e57832eff268fc466274
#
_cell.length_a   1.000
_cell.length_b   1.000
_cell.length_c   1.000
_cell.angle_alpha   90.00
_cell.angle_beta   90.00
_cell.angle_gamma   90.00
#
_symmetry.space_group_name_H-M   'P 1'
#
loop_
_entity.id
_entity.type
_entity.pdbx_description
1 polymer ?
#
loop_
_entity_poly.entity_id
_entity_poly.type
_entity_poly.pdbx_seq_one_letter_code
_entity_poly.pdbx_strand_id
1 'polypeptide(L)'
;MTNTDYSKFGKRFSRESGITQLMADLGKANHSNDPNTVMLGGGNPAIIPAAHDKFVDELQKLIASSGVDQMIGFYDGPQGSEEFIRALVAMLNDHYDWALDEKNIAITNGSQSSFFSLFNLFAGEMSNGSHKKILLPIVPEYIGYADQGITDDMFVSIKPKIQMLDDKQFKYQINFEELISVVKSSNIGAICISRPTNPTGNVITDDELNQLDSIAQEYGVPLIIDNAYGQPFPGAIYTQAS
;
A
#
# COMPACT_ATOMS: atom_id res chain seq x y z
N MET A 1 -15.13 31.08 14.30
CA MET A 1 -15.09 29.61 14.19
C MET A 1 -15.41 29.08 15.57
N THR A 2 -16.44 28.26 15.71
CA THR A 2 -16.80 27.63 16.98
C THR A 2 -15.63 26.74 17.41
N ASN A 3 -15.20 26.91 18.65
CA ASN A 3 -14.12 26.12 19.25
C ASN A 3 -14.65 24.70 19.51
N THR A 4 -14.71 23.88 18.44
CA THR A 4 -15.17 22.51 18.53
C THR A 4 -14.05 21.66 19.13
N ASP A 5 -14.31 21.02 20.26
CA ASP A 5 -13.33 20.10 20.85
C ASP A 5 -13.39 18.75 20.16
N TYR A 6 -12.31 18.38 19.51
CA TYR A 6 -12.17 17.10 18.83
C TYR A 6 -11.68 16.00 19.77
N SER A 7 -12.05 14.77 19.49
CA SER A 7 -11.43 13.61 20.13
C SER A 7 -9.91 13.60 19.88
N LYS A 8 -9.16 12.79 20.62
CA LYS A 8 -7.71 12.60 20.37
C LYS A 8 -7.43 12.19 18.91
N PHE A 9 -8.20 11.24 18.41
CA PHE A 9 -8.13 10.83 17.00
C PHE A 9 -8.49 11.98 16.05
N GLY A 10 -9.58 12.72 16.31
CA GLY A 10 -9.98 13.85 15.49
C GLY A 10 -8.94 14.96 15.43
N LYS A 11 -8.30 15.27 16.57
CA LYS A 11 -7.19 16.23 16.62
C LYS A 11 -5.98 15.77 15.81
N ARG A 12 -5.67 14.48 15.82
CA ARG A 12 -4.59 13.90 15.02
C ARG A 12 -4.94 13.92 13.53
N PHE A 13 -6.12 13.43 13.19
CA PHE A 13 -6.56 13.24 11.80
C PHE A 13 -6.82 14.56 11.06
N SER A 14 -7.04 15.67 11.78
CA SER A 14 -7.21 17.01 11.21
C SER A 14 -5.91 17.82 11.09
N ARG A 15 -4.74 17.25 11.42
CA ARG A 15 -3.45 17.92 11.21
C ARG A 15 -3.09 17.92 9.72
N GLU A 16 -2.40 18.94 9.28
CA GLU A 16 -1.71 18.90 7.99
C GLU A 16 -0.71 17.75 7.99
N SER A 17 -0.72 16.98 6.92
CA SER A 17 0.19 15.86 6.72
C SER A 17 0.97 16.03 5.42
N GLY A 18 2.13 15.35 5.32
CA GLY A 18 2.96 15.42 4.13
C GLY A 18 2.24 14.94 2.87
N ILE A 19 1.40 13.90 3.00
CA ILE A 19 0.63 13.39 1.85
C ILE A 19 -0.46 14.38 1.40
N THR A 20 -1.15 15.05 2.32
CA THR A 20 -2.17 16.04 1.96
C THR A 20 -1.55 17.26 1.29
N GLN A 21 -0.38 17.72 1.73
CA GLN A 21 0.36 18.79 1.07
C GLN A 21 0.79 18.38 -0.34
N LEU A 22 1.40 17.19 -0.48
CA LEU A 22 1.82 16.66 -1.77
C LEU A 22 0.66 16.59 -2.76
N MET A 23 -0.49 16.06 -2.33
CA MET A 23 -1.68 15.95 -3.17
C MET A 23 -2.30 17.32 -3.52
N ALA A 24 -2.25 18.28 -2.61
CA ALA A 24 -2.70 19.65 -2.88
C ALA A 24 -1.82 20.34 -3.93
N ASP A 25 -0.51 20.17 -3.86
CA ASP A 25 0.43 20.73 -4.82
C ASP A 25 0.32 20.05 -6.19
N LEU A 26 0.14 18.72 -6.23
CA LEU A 26 -0.15 17.99 -7.46
C LEU A 26 -1.43 18.49 -8.12
N GLY A 27 -2.50 18.69 -7.33
CA GLY A 27 -3.78 19.23 -7.82
C GLY A 27 -3.61 20.62 -8.42
N LYS A 28 -2.87 21.53 -7.78
CA LYS A 28 -2.58 22.86 -8.32
C LYS A 28 -1.81 22.79 -9.64
N ALA A 29 -0.80 21.95 -9.71
CA ALA A 29 0.02 21.83 -10.91
C ALA A 29 -0.74 21.20 -12.08
N ASN A 30 -1.60 20.22 -11.84
CA ASN A 30 -2.47 19.62 -12.87
C ASN A 30 -3.45 20.63 -13.49
N HIS A 31 -3.81 21.69 -12.76
CA HIS A 31 -4.69 22.77 -13.22
C HIS A 31 -3.90 24.01 -13.70
N SER A 32 -2.57 23.96 -13.67
CA SER A 32 -1.74 25.04 -14.18
C SER A 32 -1.79 25.08 -15.73
N ASN A 33 -2.11 26.24 -16.27
CA ASN A 33 -2.04 26.48 -17.71
C ASN A 33 -0.66 27.07 -18.15
N ASP A 34 0.31 27.14 -17.23
CA ASP A 34 1.65 27.61 -17.54
C ASP A 34 2.45 26.48 -18.21
N PRO A 35 2.81 26.66 -19.51
CA PRO A 35 3.58 25.67 -20.26
C PRO A 35 5.01 25.45 -19.72
N ASN A 36 5.49 26.35 -18.85
CA ASN A 36 6.80 26.22 -18.22
C ASN A 36 6.75 25.49 -16.87
N THR A 37 5.56 25.08 -16.42
CA THR A 37 5.45 24.32 -15.18
C THR A 37 6.09 22.94 -15.34
N VAL A 38 7.09 22.64 -14.52
CA VAL A 38 7.79 21.36 -14.48
C VAL A 38 7.44 20.64 -13.18
N MET A 39 6.79 19.48 -13.30
CA MET A 39 6.42 18.64 -12.16
C MET A 39 7.59 17.73 -11.79
N LEU A 40 8.16 17.94 -10.60
CA LEU A 40 9.24 17.11 -10.04
C LEU A 40 8.84 16.37 -8.78
N GLY A 41 7.66 16.67 -8.20
CA GLY A 41 7.26 16.16 -6.89
C GLY A 41 6.30 14.99 -6.93
N GLY A 42 5.53 14.83 -7.96
CA GLY A 42 4.54 13.76 -8.09
C GLY A 42 4.01 13.66 -9.50
N GLY A 43 3.25 12.63 -9.80
CA GLY A 43 2.69 12.41 -11.13
C GLY A 43 1.38 11.63 -11.09
N ASN A 44 0.67 11.67 -12.21
CA ASN A 44 -0.50 10.81 -12.43
C ASN A 44 -0.05 9.52 -13.11
N PRO A 45 -0.85 8.43 -12.99
CA PRO A 45 -0.63 7.22 -13.77
C PRO A 45 -0.59 7.55 -15.28
N ALA A 46 0.28 6.85 -16.01
CA ALA A 46 0.36 6.99 -17.45
C ALA A 46 -0.92 6.51 -18.13
N ILE A 47 -1.39 7.25 -19.14
CA ILE A 47 -2.44 6.80 -20.02
C ILE A 47 -1.84 5.86 -21.05
N ILE A 48 -2.24 4.59 -21.03
CA ILE A 48 -1.85 3.58 -22.00
C ILE A 48 -3.00 3.44 -23.00
N PRO A 49 -2.85 3.91 -24.26
CA PRO A 49 -3.97 4.00 -25.20
C PRO A 49 -4.74 2.70 -25.38
N ALA A 50 -4.05 1.57 -25.59
CA ALA A 50 -4.69 0.27 -25.78
C ALA A 50 -5.51 -0.20 -24.57
N ALA A 51 -5.08 0.11 -23.34
CA ALA A 51 -5.83 -0.18 -22.14
C ALA A 51 -7.02 0.77 -21.98
N HIS A 52 -6.78 2.07 -22.25
CA HIS A 52 -7.83 3.09 -22.21
C HIS A 52 -8.99 2.74 -23.14
N ASP A 53 -8.69 2.44 -24.42
CA ASP A 53 -9.71 2.09 -25.42
C ASP A 53 -10.54 0.89 -24.98
N LYS A 54 -9.89 -0.13 -24.43
CA LYS A 54 -10.58 -1.31 -23.89
C LYS A 54 -11.50 -0.96 -22.72
N PHE A 55 -11.07 -0.10 -21.79
CA PHE A 55 -11.93 0.34 -20.69
C PHE A 55 -13.13 1.16 -21.19
N VAL A 56 -12.94 2.01 -22.19
CA VAL A 56 -14.04 2.75 -22.83
C VAL A 56 -15.04 1.81 -23.47
N ASP A 57 -14.59 0.81 -24.21
CA ASP A 57 -15.44 -0.18 -24.84
C ASP A 57 -16.28 -0.96 -23.81
N GLU A 58 -15.65 -1.42 -22.73
CA GLU A 58 -16.36 -2.15 -21.65
C GLU A 58 -17.36 -1.24 -20.92
N LEU A 59 -16.99 0.03 -20.68
CA LEU A 59 -17.92 1.00 -20.09
C LEU A 59 -19.14 1.26 -21.00
N GLN A 60 -18.95 1.35 -22.31
CA GLN A 60 -20.05 1.50 -23.28
C GLN A 60 -20.98 0.26 -23.27
N LYS A 61 -20.43 -0.95 -23.18
CA LYS A 61 -21.22 -2.18 -23.04
C LYS A 61 -22.03 -2.17 -21.74
N LEU A 62 -21.42 -1.74 -20.65
CA LEU A 62 -22.10 -1.61 -19.35
C LEU A 62 -23.25 -0.63 -19.43
N ILE A 63 -23.05 0.52 -20.07
CA ILE A 63 -24.10 1.56 -20.26
C ILE A 63 -25.25 1.03 -21.15
N ALA A 64 -24.93 0.25 -22.18
CA ALA A 64 -25.91 -0.33 -23.09
C ALA A 64 -26.69 -1.50 -22.48
N SER A 65 -26.28 -2.01 -21.35
CA SER A 65 -26.91 -3.12 -20.62
C SER A 65 -27.64 -2.61 -19.36
N SER A 66 -28.30 -3.50 -18.63
CA SER A 66 -28.83 -3.22 -17.29
C SER A 66 -27.74 -3.13 -16.20
N GLY A 67 -26.46 -3.25 -16.56
CA GLY A 67 -25.34 -3.23 -15.62
C GLY A 67 -25.18 -1.89 -14.91
N VAL A 68 -25.56 -0.79 -15.55
CA VAL A 68 -25.55 0.54 -14.89
C VAL A 68 -26.53 0.60 -13.74
N ASP A 69 -27.76 0.09 -13.90
CA ASP A 69 -28.76 0.09 -12.84
C ASP A 69 -28.26 -0.70 -11.63
N GLN A 70 -27.56 -1.81 -11.88
CA GLN A 70 -26.94 -2.62 -10.84
C GLN A 70 -25.79 -1.88 -10.16
N MET A 71 -24.91 -1.24 -10.94
CA MET A 71 -23.76 -0.49 -10.43
C MET A 71 -24.15 0.69 -9.53
N ILE A 72 -25.22 1.42 -9.84
CA ILE A 72 -25.64 2.63 -9.12
C ILE A 72 -26.80 2.43 -8.15
N GLY A 73 -27.57 1.34 -8.29
CA GLY A 73 -28.83 1.12 -7.57
C GLY A 73 -28.77 0.05 -6.48
N PHE A 74 -27.70 -0.75 -6.41
CA PHE A 74 -27.60 -1.86 -5.48
C PHE A 74 -26.31 -1.77 -4.64
N TYR A 75 -26.40 -2.27 -3.41
CA TYR A 75 -25.22 -2.43 -2.57
C TYR A 75 -24.55 -3.77 -2.85
N ASP A 76 -23.24 -3.76 -2.93
CA ASP A 76 -22.44 -4.97 -2.89
C ASP A 76 -22.35 -5.56 -1.48
N GLY A 77 -21.86 -6.79 -1.38
CA GLY A 77 -21.52 -7.42 -0.11
C GLY A 77 -20.35 -6.71 0.61
N PRO A 78 -20.11 -7.03 1.89
CA PRO A 78 -19.07 -6.36 2.69
C PRO A 78 -17.65 -6.57 2.17
N GLN A 79 -17.40 -7.59 1.35
CA GLN A 79 -16.11 -7.82 0.68
C GLN A 79 -15.97 -7.07 -0.64
N GLY A 80 -17.07 -6.53 -1.20
CA GLY A 80 -17.15 -5.91 -2.51
C GLY A 80 -17.95 -6.75 -3.50
N SER A 81 -17.90 -6.40 -4.78
CA SER A 81 -18.61 -7.09 -5.85
C SER A 81 -18.15 -8.55 -5.99
N GLU A 82 -19.07 -9.49 -5.79
CA GLU A 82 -18.79 -10.93 -5.89
C GLU A 82 -18.31 -11.34 -7.29
N GLU A 83 -18.85 -10.72 -8.33
CA GLU A 83 -18.47 -10.99 -9.71
C GLU A 83 -17.03 -10.56 -9.96
N PHE A 84 -16.66 -9.37 -9.50
CA PHE A 84 -15.29 -8.88 -9.60
C PHE A 84 -14.32 -9.73 -8.78
N ILE A 85 -14.67 -10.11 -7.55
CA ILE A 85 -13.85 -10.99 -6.69
C ILE A 85 -13.61 -12.33 -7.39
N ARG A 86 -14.64 -12.98 -7.95
CA ARG A 86 -14.47 -14.25 -8.68
C ARG A 86 -13.56 -14.10 -9.90
N ALA A 87 -13.73 -13.02 -10.67
CA ALA A 87 -12.86 -12.75 -11.83
C ALA A 87 -11.41 -12.53 -11.39
N LEU A 88 -11.19 -11.83 -10.28
CA LEU A 88 -9.86 -11.57 -9.73
C LEU A 88 -9.20 -12.85 -9.21
N VAL A 89 -9.95 -13.71 -8.49
CA VAL A 89 -9.48 -15.03 -8.04
C VAL A 89 -9.03 -15.87 -9.23
N ALA A 90 -9.88 -15.96 -10.27
CA ALA A 90 -9.54 -16.73 -11.47
C ALA A 90 -8.27 -16.21 -12.15
N MET A 91 -8.17 -14.88 -12.31
CA MET A 91 -7.01 -14.25 -12.93
C MET A 91 -5.72 -14.48 -12.13
N LEU A 92 -5.75 -14.32 -10.80
CA LEU A 92 -4.58 -14.49 -9.94
C LEU A 92 -4.12 -15.94 -9.89
N ASN A 93 -5.05 -16.89 -9.79
CA ASN A 93 -4.73 -18.32 -9.79
C ASN A 93 -4.14 -18.77 -11.13
N ASP A 94 -4.69 -18.27 -12.25
CA ASP A 94 -4.16 -18.60 -13.59
C ASP A 94 -2.77 -17.99 -13.82
N HIS A 95 -2.53 -16.78 -13.32
CA HIS A 95 -1.29 -16.06 -13.59
C HIS A 95 -0.14 -16.47 -12.65
N TYR A 96 -0.44 -16.77 -11.38
CA TYR A 96 0.57 -17.01 -10.34
C TYR A 96 0.57 -18.45 -9.79
N ASP A 97 -0.32 -19.32 -10.28
CA ASP A 97 -0.49 -20.68 -9.73
C ASP A 97 -0.81 -20.67 -8.22
N TRP A 98 -1.56 -19.67 -7.78
CA TRP A 98 -2.01 -19.57 -6.38
C TRP A 98 -3.27 -20.42 -6.16
N ALA A 99 -3.51 -20.81 -4.92
CA ALA A 99 -4.71 -21.57 -4.54
C ALA A 99 -5.69 -20.66 -3.76
N LEU A 100 -6.08 -19.52 -4.35
CA LEU A 100 -6.99 -18.56 -3.72
C LEU A 100 -8.45 -18.97 -3.92
N ASP A 101 -9.30 -18.59 -2.95
CA ASP A 101 -10.76 -18.55 -3.08
C ASP A 101 -11.29 -17.12 -2.79
N GLU A 102 -12.60 -16.92 -2.94
CA GLU A 102 -13.22 -15.60 -2.75
C GLU A 102 -13.03 -15.03 -1.33
N LYS A 103 -12.78 -15.89 -0.33
CA LYS A 103 -12.55 -15.46 1.06
C LYS A 103 -11.18 -14.81 1.26
N ASN A 104 -10.27 -15.02 0.34
CA ASN A 104 -8.94 -14.42 0.38
C ASN A 104 -8.91 -12.98 -0.16
N ILE A 105 -10.01 -12.49 -0.74
CA ILE A 105 -10.07 -11.19 -1.40
C ILE A 105 -11.11 -10.29 -0.74
N ALA A 106 -10.71 -9.06 -0.45
CA ALA A 106 -11.61 -7.99 -0.05
C ALA A 106 -11.29 -6.72 -0.85
N ILE A 107 -12.32 -6.08 -1.38
CA ILE A 107 -12.20 -4.84 -2.15
C ILE A 107 -12.45 -3.65 -1.23
N THR A 108 -11.60 -2.64 -1.35
CA THR A 108 -11.69 -1.41 -0.56
C THR A 108 -11.65 -0.17 -1.47
N ASN A 109 -11.92 1.00 -0.89
CA ASN A 109 -11.82 2.28 -1.58
C ASN A 109 -10.34 2.72 -1.72
N GLY A 110 -9.53 1.88 -2.38
CA GLY A 110 -8.11 2.08 -2.56
C GLY A 110 -7.26 1.57 -1.39
N SER A 111 -5.95 1.41 -1.64
CA SER A 111 -5.00 0.83 -0.69
C SER A 111 -4.89 1.61 0.63
N GLN A 112 -5.11 2.93 0.63
CA GLN A 112 -5.12 3.73 1.85
C GLN A 112 -6.18 3.25 2.85
N SER A 113 -7.38 2.89 2.37
CA SER A 113 -8.43 2.33 3.23
C SER A 113 -8.05 0.93 3.74
N SER A 114 -7.37 0.15 2.91
CA SER A 114 -6.83 -1.14 3.32
C SER A 114 -5.78 -1.00 4.42
N PHE A 115 -4.82 -0.09 4.26
CA PHE A 115 -3.78 0.17 5.27
C PHE A 115 -4.36 0.73 6.56
N PHE A 116 -5.33 1.64 6.48
CA PHE A 116 -6.04 2.09 7.68
C PHE A 116 -6.64 0.91 8.44
N SER A 117 -7.32 0.00 7.74
CA SER A 117 -7.92 -1.17 8.36
C SER A 117 -6.86 -2.14 8.93
N LEU A 118 -5.87 -2.50 8.13
CA LEU A 118 -4.84 -3.48 8.52
C LEU A 118 -3.96 -2.98 9.66
N PHE A 119 -3.50 -1.73 9.60
CA PHE A 119 -2.62 -1.20 10.65
C PHE A 119 -3.34 -1.11 11.99
N ASN A 120 -4.61 -0.65 11.99
CA ASN A 120 -5.38 -0.57 13.23
C ASN A 120 -5.93 -1.94 13.70
N LEU A 121 -5.97 -2.95 12.82
CA LEU A 121 -6.27 -4.32 13.20
C LEU A 121 -5.12 -4.97 13.98
N PHE A 122 -3.88 -4.71 13.55
CA PHE A 122 -2.70 -5.39 14.08
C PHE A 122 -1.88 -4.56 15.08
N ALA A 123 -2.06 -3.24 15.12
CA ALA A 123 -1.26 -2.36 15.96
C ALA A 123 -2.12 -1.33 16.70
N GLY A 124 -1.49 -0.61 17.64
CA GLY A 124 -2.15 0.30 18.56
C GLY A 124 -2.45 -0.36 19.89
N GLU A 125 -3.41 0.17 20.61
CA GLU A 125 -3.83 -0.33 21.91
C GLU A 125 -4.68 -1.59 21.74
N MET A 126 -4.19 -2.71 22.25
CA MET A 126 -4.81 -4.02 22.13
C MET A 126 -5.79 -4.26 23.28
N SER A 127 -6.76 -5.17 23.08
CA SER A 127 -7.79 -5.50 24.08
C SER A 127 -7.24 -6.00 25.41
N ASN A 128 -6.02 -6.53 25.43
CA ASN A 128 -5.33 -6.95 26.64
C ASN A 128 -4.52 -5.84 27.34
N GLY A 129 -4.64 -4.59 26.87
CA GLY A 129 -3.92 -3.43 27.39
C GLY A 129 -2.47 -3.29 26.90
N SER A 130 -1.98 -4.22 26.07
CA SER A 130 -0.67 -4.04 25.44
C SER A 130 -0.75 -3.07 24.27
N HIS A 131 0.38 -2.47 23.90
CA HIS A 131 0.50 -1.64 22.71
C HIS A 131 1.39 -2.34 21.69
N LYS A 132 0.89 -2.53 20.47
CA LYS A 132 1.64 -3.12 19.37
C LYS A 132 1.96 -2.10 18.29
N LYS A 133 3.02 -2.36 17.52
CA LYS A 133 3.51 -1.49 16.44
C LYS A 133 3.56 -2.21 15.12
N ILE A 134 3.45 -1.44 14.03
CA ILE A 134 3.82 -1.88 12.69
C ILE A 134 5.32 -1.67 12.52
N LEU A 135 6.01 -2.74 12.15
CA LEU A 135 7.44 -2.69 11.85
C LEU A 135 7.64 -2.45 10.35
N LEU A 136 8.39 -1.38 10.03
CA LEU A 136 8.85 -1.07 8.69
C LEU A 136 10.32 -1.54 8.58
N PRO A 137 10.60 -2.66 7.89
CA PRO A 137 11.91 -3.31 7.88
C PRO A 137 12.97 -2.51 7.12
N ILE A 138 12.54 -1.54 6.35
CA ILE A 138 13.39 -0.65 5.56
C ILE A 138 12.71 0.73 5.44
N VAL A 139 13.48 1.81 5.51
CA VAL A 139 12.97 3.18 5.29
C VAL A 139 13.94 3.96 4.41
N PRO A 140 13.46 4.99 3.64
CA PRO A 140 12.09 5.54 3.65
C PRO A 140 11.07 4.61 3.03
N GLU A 141 9.85 4.65 3.54
CA GLU A 141 8.66 3.96 3.07
C GLU A 141 7.58 4.96 2.63
N TYR A 142 6.47 4.47 2.12
CA TYR A 142 5.41 5.31 1.58
C TYR A 142 4.88 6.29 2.64
N ILE A 143 4.92 7.57 2.30
CA ILE A 143 4.55 8.67 3.21
C ILE A 143 3.12 8.55 3.75
N GLY A 144 2.20 7.96 2.97
CA GLY A 144 0.80 7.79 3.35
C GLY A 144 0.58 6.84 4.52
N TYR A 145 1.54 5.98 4.86
CA TYR A 145 1.40 5.08 6.02
C TYR A 145 1.34 5.85 7.35
N ALA A 146 2.07 6.93 7.46
CA ALA A 146 2.17 7.70 8.71
C ALA A 146 0.82 8.18 9.25
N ASP A 147 -0.15 8.39 8.36
CA ASP A 147 -1.46 8.94 8.72
C ASP A 147 -2.52 7.86 8.98
N GLN A 148 -2.20 6.57 8.82
CA GLN A 148 -3.18 5.49 8.91
C GLN A 148 -3.47 5.03 10.34
N GLY A 149 -2.73 5.47 11.34
CA GLY A 149 -2.93 5.04 12.71
C GLY A 149 -4.02 5.81 13.45
N ILE A 150 -4.87 5.14 14.22
CA ILE A 150 -5.83 5.77 15.14
C ILE A 150 -5.11 6.33 16.37
N THR A 151 -4.06 5.66 16.84
CA THR A 151 -3.25 6.08 17.98
C THR A 151 -1.90 6.64 17.55
N ASP A 152 -1.24 7.37 18.43
CA ASP A 152 0.14 7.78 18.24
C ASP A 152 1.09 6.57 18.42
N ASP A 153 2.33 6.70 17.95
CA ASP A 153 3.40 5.72 18.13
C ASP A 153 3.10 4.31 17.57
N MET A 154 2.41 4.29 16.42
CA MET A 154 2.01 3.05 15.75
C MET A 154 3.14 2.37 14.97
N PHE A 155 4.27 3.05 14.73
CA PHE A 155 5.31 2.54 13.86
C PHE A 155 6.66 2.43 14.57
N VAL A 156 7.42 1.44 14.17
CA VAL A 156 8.85 1.33 14.42
C VAL A 156 9.53 1.03 13.07
N SER A 157 10.66 1.65 12.80
CA SER A 157 11.35 1.52 11.52
C SER A 157 12.82 1.20 11.69
N ILE A 158 13.37 0.53 10.71
CA ILE A 158 14.79 0.12 10.66
C ILE A 158 15.47 0.86 9.53
N LYS A 159 16.64 1.42 9.80
CA LYS A 159 17.47 2.04 8.78
C LYS A 159 18.07 0.97 7.87
N PRO A 160 18.06 1.17 6.54
CA PRO A 160 18.67 0.22 5.62
C PRO A 160 20.18 0.14 5.78
N LYS A 161 20.76 -1.02 5.45
CA LYS A 161 22.14 -1.09 5.06
C LYS A 161 22.26 -0.56 3.63
N ILE A 162 23.22 0.32 3.38
CA ILE A 162 23.46 0.87 2.04
C ILE A 162 24.56 0.08 1.38
N GLN A 163 24.21 -0.65 0.34
CA GLN A 163 25.17 -1.31 -0.52
C GLN A 163 25.57 -0.37 -1.66
N MET A 164 26.83 0.06 -1.69
CA MET A 164 27.35 0.81 -2.83
C MET A 164 27.56 -0.17 -3.99
N LEU A 165 27.01 0.20 -5.13
CA LEU A 165 27.22 -0.47 -6.42
C LEU A 165 28.21 0.36 -7.24
N ASP A 166 28.49 -0.06 -8.49
CA ASP A 166 29.38 0.69 -9.36
C ASP A 166 28.82 2.06 -9.73
N ASP A 167 29.68 3.02 -10.00
CA ASP A 167 29.42 4.36 -10.57
C ASP A 167 28.23 5.13 -9.98
N LYS A 168 28.31 5.47 -8.70
CA LYS A 168 27.33 6.34 -8.01
C LYS A 168 25.95 5.72 -7.83
N GLN A 169 25.83 4.43 -7.98
CA GLN A 169 24.62 3.68 -7.68
C GLN A 169 24.71 3.06 -6.29
N PHE A 170 23.58 2.88 -5.66
CA PHE A 170 23.45 2.18 -4.39
C PHE A 170 22.12 1.44 -4.31
N LYS A 171 22.08 0.47 -3.42
CA LYS A 171 20.87 -0.28 -3.10
C LYS A 171 20.64 -0.26 -1.58
N TYR A 172 19.40 -0.08 -1.18
CA TYR A 172 18.98 -0.31 0.19
C TYR A 172 18.76 -1.80 0.43
N GLN A 173 19.31 -2.31 1.50
CA GLN A 173 19.15 -3.69 1.96
C GLN A 173 18.55 -3.71 3.37
N ILE A 174 17.78 -4.74 3.68
CA ILE A 174 17.23 -4.94 5.02
C ILE A 174 18.37 -5.24 6.00
N ASN A 175 18.36 -4.56 7.14
CA ASN A 175 19.26 -4.89 8.24
C ASN A 175 18.64 -5.98 9.12
N PHE A 176 18.77 -7.24 8.72
CA PHE A 176 18.12 -8.37 9.39
C PHE A 176 18.57 -8.56 10.85
N GLU A 177 19.82 -8.19 11.20
CA GLU A 177 20.29 -8.25 12.59
C GLU A 177 19.48 -7.32 13.49
N GLU A 178 19.30 -6.07 13.05
CA GLU A 178 18.50 -5.09 13.75
C GLU A 178 17.02 -5.47 13.74
N LEU A 179 16.50 -5.98 12.60
CA LEU A 179 15.13 -6.45 12.46
C LEU A 179 14.80 -7.51 13.51
N ILE A 180 15.61 -8.56 13.61
CA ILE A 180 15.43 -9.63 14.59
C ILE A 180 15.51 -9.09 16.02
N SER A 181 16.43 -8.17 16.29
CA SER A 181 16.53 -7.52 17.59
C SER A 181 15.28 -6.74 17.94
N VAL A 182 14.73 -5.97 17.00
CA VAL A 182 13.50 -5.18 17.19
C VAL A 182 12.29 -6.11 17.38
N VAL A 183 12.16 -7.15 16.57
CA VAL A 183 11.04 -8.11 16.70
C VAL A 183 11.07 -8.80 18.07
N LYS A 184 12.25 -9.12 18.60
CA LYS A 184 12.42 -9.74 19.94
C LYS A 184 12.16 -8.78 21.09
N SER A 185 12.52 -7.51 20.95
CA SER A 185 12.49 -6.52 22.04
C SER A 185 11.23 -5.64 22.04
N SER A 186 10.52 -5.59 20.92
CA SER A 186 9.36 -4.74 20.73
C SER A 186 8.09 -5.57 20.50
N ASN A 187 6.97 -5.00 20.86
CA ASN A 187 5.68 -5.65 20.68
C ASN A 187 5.17 -5.38 19.26
N ILE A 188 5.57 -6.22 18.31
CA ILE A 188 5.22 -6.06 16.90
C ILE A 188 3.85 -6.69 16.61
N GLY A 189 3.00 -5.95 15.91
CA GLY A 189 1.68 -6.41 15.47
C GLY A 189 1.66 -6.93 14.05
N ALA A 190 2.44 -6.28 13.16
CA ALA A 190 2.66 -6.72 11.79
C ALA A 190 3.97 -6.12 11.25
N ILE A 191 4.53 -6.75 10.23
CA ILE A 191 5.61 -6.22 9.41
C ILE A 191 4.99 -5.71 8.12
N CYS A 192 5.37 -4.51 7.66
CA CYS A 192 4.86 -3.96 6.41
C CYS A 192 6.00 -3.42 5.54
N ILE A 193 5.96 -3.75 4.26
CA ILE A 193 6.95 -3.31 3.27
C ILE A 193 6.30 -3.07 1.92
N SER A 194 6.72 -2.01 1.21
CA SER A 194 6.35 -1.79 -0.19
C SER A 194 7.41 -2.38 -1.14
N ARG A 195 6.96 -3.02 -2.23
CA ARG A 195 7.84 -3.69 -3.20
C ARG A 195 7.30 -3.54 -4.63
N PRO A 196 7.88 -2.68 -5.46
CA PRO A 196 8.92 -1.66 -5.20
C PRO A 196 8.49 -0.61 -4.18
N THR A 197 9.51 -0.03 -3.53
CA THR A 197 9.26 1.00 -2.51
C THR A 197 9.00 2.37 -3.14
N ASN A 198 7.93 3.03 -2.75
CA ASN A 198 7.77 4.45 -2.93
C ASN A 198 8.29 5.17 -1.65
N PRO A 199 9.25 6.13 -1.71
CA PRO A 199 9.67 6.90 -2.90
C PRO A 199 10.97 6.43 -3.56
N THR A 200 11.66 5.43 -3.03
CA THR A 200 13.05 5.12 -3.42
C THR A 200 13.18 4.34 -4.72
N GLY A 201 12.12 3.66 -5.16
CA GLY A 201 12.18 2.69 -6.25
C GLY A 201 12.99 1.43 -5.89
N ASN A 202 13.39 1.28 -4.62
CA ASN A 202 14.13 0.11 -4.17
C ASN A 202 13.27 -1.14 -4.25
N VAL A 203 13.87 -2.23 -4.69
CA VAL A 203 13.22 -3.55 -4.72
C VAL A 203 14.03 -4.48 -3.85
N ILE A 204 13.46 -4.97 -2.76
CA ILE A 204 14.08 -6.05 -2.01
C ILE A 204 14.13 -7.30 -2.88
N THR A 205 15.20 -8.08 -2.74
CA THR A 205 15.37 -9.33 -3.50
C THR A 205 14.39 -10.40 -3.03
N ASP A 206 14.21 -11.46 -3.84
CA ASP A 206 13.42 -12.61 -3.43
C ASP A 206 14.01 -13.29 -2.19
N ASP A 207 15.35 -13.34 -2.08
CA ASP A 207 16.01 -13.88 -0.89
C ASP A 207 15.71 -13.04 0.37
N GLU A 208 15.73 -11.71 0.24
CA GLU A 208 15.34 -10.80 1.33
C GLU A 208 13.87 -10.99 1.71
N LEU A 209 12.98 -11.17 0.72
CA LEU A 209 11.56 -11.41 0.98
C LEU A 209 11.34 -12.76 1.68
N ASN A 210 11.96 -13.82 1.19
CA ASN A 210 11.87 -15.16 1.80
C ASN A 210 12.42 -15.17 3.24
N GLN A 211 13.50 -14.44 3.50
CA GLN A 211 14.04 -14.31 4.85
C GLN A 211 13.09 -13.51 5.75
N LEU A 212 12.48 -12.45 5.22
CA LEU A 212 11.50 -11.64 5.95
C LEU A 212 10.25 -12.45 6.31
N ASP A 213 9.75 -13.25 5.37
CA ASP A 213 8.62 -14.16 5.57
C ASP A 213 8.95 -15.22 6.64
N SER A 214 10.13 -15.83 6.56
CA SER A 214 10.59 -16.80 7.54
C SER A 214 10.63 -16.21 8.96
N ILE A 215 11.09 -14.98 9.11
CA ILE A 215 11.08 -14.26 10.39
C ILE A 215 9.64 -13.97 10.83
N ALA A 216 8.79 -13.49 9.92
CA ALA A 216 7.39 -13.22 10.23
C ALA A 216 6.69 -14.48 10.77
N GLN A 217 6.90 -15.63 10.13
CA GLN A 217 6.37 -16.92 10.57
C GLN A 217 6.97 -17.36 11.91
N GLU A 218 8.29 -17.28 12.10
CA GLU A 218 8.96 -17.66 13.37
C GLU A 218 8.38 -16.91 14.57
N TYR A 219 8.09 -15.62 14.39
CA TYR A 219 7.57 -14.77 15.47
C TYR A 219 6.05 -14.65 15.50
N GLY A 220 5.34 -15.32 14.59
CA GLY A 220 3.88 -15.28 14.51
C GLY A 220 3.31 -13.89 14.21
N VAL A 221 4.00 -13.11 13.40
CA VAL A 221 3.62 -11.73 13.02
C VAL A 221 3.18 -11.72 11.56
N PRO A 222 2.03 -11.14 11.21
CA PRO A 222 1.62 -10.98 9.83
C PRO A 222 2.65 -10.17 9.02
N LEU A 223 2.90 -10.60 7.77
CA LEU A 223 3.66 -9.85 6.78
C LEU A 223 2.70 -9.21 5.78
N ILE A 224 2.76 -7.89 5.66
CA ILE A 224 1.97 -7.09 4.74
C ILE A 224 2.89 -6.59 3.64
N ILE A 225 2.58 -6.94 2.38
CA ILE A 225 3.34 -6.48 1.21
C ILE A 225 2.47 -5.50 0.43
N ASP A 226 2.92 -4.24 0.34
CA ASP A 226 2.33 -3.27 -0.56
C ASP A 226 2.87 -3.49 -1.97
N ASN A 227 2.03 -4.04 -2.81
CA ASN A 227 2.39 -4.41 -4.18
C ASN A 227 1.85 -3.41 -5.22
N ALA A 228 1.64 -2.14 -4.84
CA ALA A 228 1.09 -1.11 -5.72
C ALA A 228 1.90 -0.95 -7.03
N TYR A 229 3.19 -1.21 -6.99
CA TYR A 229 4.10 -1.16 -8.13
C TYR A 229 4.62 -2.54 -8.56
N GLY A 230 3.96 -3.60 -8.17
CA GLY A 230 4.44 -4.98 -8.34
C GLY A 230 4.73 -5.40 -9.77
N GLN A 231 3.97 -4.91 -10.75
CA GLN A 231 4.18 -5.23 -12.17
C GLN A 231 3.86 -4.05 -13.11
N PRO A 232 4.35 -2.83 -12.86
CA PRO A 232 3.97 -1.68 -13.68
C PRO A 232 4.65 -1.65 -15.05
N PHE A 233 5.77 -2.39 -15.23
CA PHE A 233 6.58 -2.34 -16.45
C PHE A 233 7.05 -3.72 -16.86
N PRO A 234 6.98 -4.08 -18.16
CA PRO A 234 7.41 -5.39 -18.67
C PRO A 234 8.88 -5.74 -18.39
N GLY A 235 9.74 -4.72 -18.23
CA GLY A 235 11.16 -4.92 -17.95
C GLY A 235 11.53 -4.95 -16.46
N ALA A 236 10.56 -4.70 -15.57
CA ALA A 236 10.73 -4.70 -14.11
C ALA A 236 9.98 -5.86 -13.49
N ILE A 237 10.17 -7.05 -14.06
CA ILE A 237 9.42 -8.24 -13.66
C ILE A 237 10.04 -8.83 -12.39
N TYR A 238 9.23 -8.87 -11.34
CA TYR A 238 9.49 -9.72 -10.17
C TYR A 238 8.77 -11.03 -10.41
N THR A 239 9.48 -11.98 -10.95
CA THR A 239 8.88 -13.26 -11.33
C THR A 239 8.51 -14.14 -10.14
N GLN A 240 8.91 -13.75 -8.93
CA GLN A 240 8.72 -14.54 -7.71
C GLN A 240 8.24 -13.69 -6.52
N ALA A 241 7.66 -12.55 -6.78
CA ALA A 241 7.20 -11.60 -5.76
C ALA A 241 5.80 -11.89 -5.21
N SER A 242 5.44 -13.11 -5.08
CA SER A 242 4.11 -13.52 -4.63
C SER A 242 4.18 -14.40 -3.40
#